data_b7a4009ec1c4f584283adb928d568d36
#
_entry.id   b7a4009ec1c4f584283adb928d568d36
#
_cell.length_a   1.000
_cell.length_b   1.000
_cell.length_c   1.000
_cell.angle_alpha   90.00
_cell.angle_beta   90.00
_cell.angle_gamma   90.00
#
_symmetry.space_group_name_H-M   'P 1'
#
loop_
_entity.id
_entity.type
_entity.pdbx_description
1 polymer ?
#
loop_
_entity_poly.entity_id
_entity_poly.type
_entity_poly.pdbx_seq_one_letter_code
_entity_poly.pdbx_strand_id
1 'polypeptide(L)'
;MAGAWLTRLLVVGLVLAALNLRPAITSLGALLEEVRDGLHMSGSVAGVLTSVPPFCFALFGFAAPRLARRFGPGAVVCAGMVAITAGLLIRPFAGGTVGFLAASAVALMGIAVSNVLMPVIVKRYFPDRVGTMTGLYSMALALGTAVAAAVTVPMTEALGGSWRTGLGVWAVLAVLGVLPWLGLVRERGAAAPTSPSSSSSPSPGIPAPASGLRLGRSRTAWGLACFFGLQATGAYITMGWMPQIFRDAGISAGTAGLLLAVTMVMGVPLAFVIPRTAARMKNQGPIVIALGLCGLSAYAGLYFAPAEGAWAWAVLLGISNCSFPLALTMIGMRSRTGAGVVRLSAFAQSTGYLISIPGPLLVGVLYQHTGGSGLPIALMATFLLPQMVAGVVAGRDRTIEDEARMRD
;
A
#
# COMPACT_ATOMS: atom_id res chain seq x y z
N MET A 1 -0.99 2.76 36.99
CA MET A 1 -0.59 1.50 36.29
C MET A 1 -1.42 1.20 35.07
N ALA A 2 -2.71 1.51 35.02
CA ALA A 2 -3.58 1.30 33.85
C ALA A 2 -3.10 2.02 32.57
N GLY A 3 -2.57 3.24 32.65
CA GLY A 3 -2.14 4.01 31.50
C GLY A 3 -0.92 3.42 30.76
N ALA A 4 0.07 2.85 31.49
CA ALA A 4 1.27 2.28 30.88
C ALA A 4 0.98 0.96 30.16
N TRP A 5 0.07 0.15 30.67
CA TRP A 5 -0.37 -1.09 30.02
C TRP A 5 -1.14 -0.80 28.73
N LEU A 6 -2.06 0.16 28.78
CA LEU A 6 -2.83 0.59 27.60
C LEU A 6 -1.92 1.12 26.48
N THR A 7 -0.91 1.91 26.83
CA THR A 7 0.08 2.41 25.88
C THR A 7 0.88 1.27 25.23
N ARG A 8 1.31 0.28 26.03
CA ARG A 8 2.00 -0.90 25.50
C ARG A 8 1.11 -1.72 24.57
N LEU A 9 -0.15 -1.93 24.95
CA LEU A 9 -1.13 -2.64 24.14
C LEU A 9 -1.37 -1.94 22.80
N LEU A 10 -1.45 -0.59 22.81
CA LEU A 10 -1.60 0.22 21.59
C LEU A 10 -0.37 0.10 20.66
N VAL A 11 0.84 0.11 21.22
CA VAL A 11 2.07 -0.07 20.42
C VAL A 11 2.12 -1.46 19.79
N VAL A 12 1.84 -2.50 20.58
CA VAL A 12 1.78 -3.89 20.08
C VAL A 12 0.70 -4.02 19.03
N GLY A 13 -0.49 -3.48 19.27
CA GLY A 13 -1.60 -3.47 18.30
C GLY A 13 -1.24 -2.76 16.99
N LEU A 14 -0.55 -1.61 17.07
CA LEU A 14 -0.09 -0.85 15.91
C LEU A 14 0.91 -1.67 15.08
N VAL A 15 1.90 -2.29 15.72
CA VAL A 15 2.92 -3.12 15.04
C VAL A 15 2.30 -4.36 14.41
N LEU A 16 1.48 -5.11 15.16
CA LEU A 16 0.83 -6.30 14.64
C LEU A 16 -0.15 -5.98 13.51
N ALA A 17 -0.91 -4.90 13.61
CA ALA A 17 -1.75 -4.45 12.51
C ALA A 17 -0.90 -4.12 11.27
N ALA A 18 0.17 -3.35 11.41
CA ALA A 18 1.05 -2.98 10.31
C ALA A 18 1.70 -4.20 9.63
N LEU A 19 2.15 -5.19 10.41
CA LEU A 19 2.68 -6.46 9.89
C LEU A 19 1.65 -7.22 9.04
N ASN A 20 0.35 -7.05 9.31
CA ASN A 20 -0.73 -7.74 8.60
C ASN A 20 -1.20 -7.02 7.31
N LEU A 21 -0.79 -5.76 7.08
CA LEU A 21 -1.35 -4.96 5.97
C LEU A 21 -0.85 -5.38 4.57
N ARG A 22 0.16 -6.21 4.46
CA ARG A 22 0.76 -6.59 3.17
C ARG A 22 0.84 -8.09 2.90
N PRO A 23 0.97 -8.98 3.88
CA PRO A 23 1.12 -10.43 3.63
C PRO A 23 0.04 -11.03 2.74
N ALA A 24 -1.22 -10.59 2.87
CA ALA A 24 -2.33 -11.05 2.03
C ALA A 24 -2.12 -10.79 0.52
N ILE A 25 -1.36 -9.75 0.17
CA ILE A 25 -1.06 -9.36 -1.21
C ILE A 25 0.20 -10.06 -1.68
N THR A 26 1.29 -9.97 -0.90
CA THR A 26 2.61 -10.50 -1.30
C THR A 26 2.67 -12.01 -1.28
N SER A 27 2.02 -12.68 -0.31
CA SER A 27 1.94 -14.14 -0.30
C SER A 27 1.15 -14.68 -1.50
N LEU A 28 0.09 -13.96 -1.89
CA LEU A 28 -0.67 -14.31 -3.10
C LEU A 28 0.20 -14.17 -4.36
N GLY A 29 0.97 -13.08 -4.48
CA GLY A 29 1.88 -12.89 -5.61
C GLY A 29 2.95 -13.99 -5.70
N ALA A 30 3.48 -14.42 -4.55
CA ALA A 30 4.48 -15.51 -4.48
C ALA A 30 3.93 -16.88 -4.90
N LEU A 31 2.62 -17.13 -4.70
CA LEU A 31 1.92 -18.38 -5.04
C LEU A 31 0.90 -18.18 -6.17
N LEU A 32 1.04 -17.15 -7.00
CA LEU A 32 0.05 -16.81 -8.01
C LEU A 32 -0.18 -17.92 -9.02
N GLU A 33 0.89 -18.61 -9.44
CA GLU A 33 0.83 -19.70 -10.39
C GLU A 33 0.07 -20.89 -9.80
N GLU A 34 0.41 -21.32 -8.59
CA GLU A 34 -0.26 -22.43 -7.90
C GLU A 34 -1.74 -22.17 -7.64
N VAL A 35 -2.08 -20.91 -7.34
CA VAL A 35 -3.47 -20.48 -7.15
C VAL A 35 -4.23 -20.49 -8.48
N ARG A 36 -3.60 -19.99 -9.56
CA ARG A 36 -4.19 -20.01 -10.90
C ARG A 36 -4.48 -21.42 -11.38
N ASP A 37 -3.50 -22.31 -11.24
CA ASP A 37 -3.62 -23.71 -11.66
C ASP A 37 -4.64 -24.46 -10.79
N GLY A 38 -4.60 -24.27 -9.47
CA GLY A 38 -5.51 -24.92 -8.54
C GLY A 38 -6.97 -24.47 -8.61
N LEU A 39 -7.25 -23.29 -9.15
CA LEU A 39 -8.58 -22.73 -9.35
C LEU A 39 -8.96 -22.57 -10.83
N HIS A 40 -8.11 -23.05 -11.74
CA HIS A 40 -8.27 -22.93 -13.21
C HIS A 40 -8.55 -21.49 -13.66
N MET A 41 -7.80 -20.52 -13.07
CA MET A 41 -7.96 -19.11 -13.38
C MET A 41 -7.22 -18.71 -14.66
N SER A 42 -7.88 -17.97 -15.52
CA SER A 42 -7.22 -17.31 -16.64
C SER A 42 -6.29 -16.17 -16.18
N GLY A 43 -5.35 -15.76 -17.01
CA GLY A 43 -4.49 -14.60 -16.75
C GLY A 43 -5.29 -13.31 -16.51
N SER A 44 -6.38 -13.11 -17.24
CA SER A 44 -7.29 -11.97 -17.04
C SER A 44 -7.93 -11.96 -15.65
N VAL A 45 -8.36 -13.13 -15.16
CA VAL A 45 -8.93 -13.26 -13.81
C VAL A 45 -7.87 -13.01 -12.75
N ALA A 46 -6.63 -13.46 -12.95
CA ALA A 46 -5.50 -13.13 -12.07
C ALA A 46 -5.21 -11.62 -12.09
N GLY A 47 -5.34 -10.97 -13.24
CA GLY A 47 -5.27 -9.51 -13.37
C GLY A 47 -6.37 -8.79 -12.58
N VAL A 48 -7.61 -9.29 -12.62
CA VAL A 48 -8.70 -8.78 -11.74
C VAL A 48 -8.32 -8.95 -10.28
N LEU A 49 -7.86 -10.13 -9.87
CA LEU A 49 -7.46 -10.42 -8.49
C LEU A 49 -6.37 -9.47 -7.98
N THR A 50 -5.36 -9.20 -8.80
CA THR A 50 -4.27 -8.27 -8.46
C THR A 50 -4.67 -6.78 -8.55
N SER A 51 -5.83 -6.47 -9.16
CA SER A 51 -6.45 -5.13 -9.18
C SER A 51 -7.41 -4.88 -7.99
N VAL A 52 -7.80 -5.93 -7.24
CA VAL A 52 -8.68 -5.76 -6.06
C VAL A 52 -8.05 -4.86 -4.98
N PRO A 53 -6.74 -4.94 -4.66
CA PRO A 53 -6.13 -4.05 -3.67
C PRO A 53 -6.32 -2.56 -3.98
N PRO A 54 -5.89 -2.03 -5.14
CA PRO A 54 -6.09 -0.61 -5.44
C PRO A 54 -7.57 -0.21 -5.50
N PHE A 55 -8.46 -1.10 -5.96
CA PHE A 55 -9.90 -0.87 -5.92
C PHE A 55 -10.41 -0.69 -4.48
N CYS A 56 -10.02 -1.58 -3.57
CA CYS A 56 -10.37 -1.46 -2.16
C CYS A 56 -9.81 -0.18 -1.53
N PHE A 57 -8.58 0.20 -1.84
CA PHE A 57 -7.98 1.45 -1.34
C PHE A 57 -8.70 2.68 -1.90
N ALA A 58 -9.12 2.68 -3.17
CA ALA A 58 -9.90 3.76 -3.75
C ALA A 58 -11.25 3.92 -3.03
N LEU A 59 -11.98 2.82 -2.83
CA LEU A 59 -13.32 2.83 -2.23
C LEU A 59 -13.28 3.13 -0.72
N PHE A 60 -12.47 2.39 0.02
CA PHE A 60 -12.42 2.47 1.47
C PHE A 60 -11.53 3.61 1.99
N GLY A 61 -10.67 4.18 1.15
CA GLY A 61 -9.97 5.42 1.45
C GLY A 61 -10.93 6.58 1.79
N PHE A 62 -12.08 6.64 1.11
CA PHE A 62 -13.15 7.62 1.41
C PHE A 62 -14.04 7.18 2.58
N ALA A 63 -14.28 5.89 2.75
CA ALA A 63 -15.21 5.36 3.76
C ALA A 63 -14.57 5.35 5.16
N ALA A 64 -13.27 5.01 5.28
CA ALA A 64 -12.58 4.83 6.55
C ALA A 64 -12.66 6.05 7.49
N PRO A 65 -12.45 7.31 7.06
CA PRO A 65 -12.61 8.48 7.92
C PRO A 65 -14.05 8.71 8.40
N ARG A 66 -15.06 8.36 7.58
CA ARG A 66 -16.48 8.46 7.97
C ARG A 66 -16.82 7.42 9.03
N LEU A 67 -16.39 6.18 8.84
CA LEU A 67 -16.55 5.09 9.79
C LEU A 67 -15.84 5.41 11.12
N ALA A 68 -14.61 5.94 11.06
CA ALA A 68 -13.85 6.33 12.24
C ALA A 68 -14.51 7.45 13.05
N ARG A 69 -15.20 8.38 12.40
CA ARG A 69 -15.99 9.42 13.09
C ARG A 69 -17.20 8.83 13.78
N ARG A 70 -17.87 7.84 13.18
CA ARG A 70 -19.10 7.23 13.72
C ARG A 70 -18.82 6.22 14.83
N PHE A 71 -17.83 5.35 14.65
CA PHE A 71 -17.57 4.21 15.54
C PHE A 71 -16.27 4.34 16.35
N GLY A 72 -15.48 5.36 16.08
CA GLY A 72 -14.14 5.53 16.64
C GLY A 72 -13.07 4.74 15.87
N PRO A 73 -11.84 5.29 15.75
CA PRO A 73 -10.79 4.70 14.92
C PRO A 73 -10.33 3.31 15.40
N GLY A 74 -10.30 3.07 16.73
CA GLY A 74 -9.90 1.78 17.29
C GLY A 74 -10.88 0.65 16.97
N ALA A 75 -12.19 0.91 17.05
CA ALA A 75 -13.23 -0.08 16.71
C ALA A 75 -13.22 -0.39 15.21
N VAL A 76 -12.99 0.61 14.37
CA VAL A 76 -12.92 0.42 12.91
C VAL A 76 -11.69 -0.36 12.50
N VAL A 77 -10.52 -0.13 13.13
CA VAL A 77 -9.33 -0.95 12.90
C VAL A 77 -9.53 -2.38 13.41
N CYS A 78 -10.16 -2.56 14.58
CA CYS A 78 -10.53 -3.89 15.08
C CYS A 78 -11.41 -4.64 14.06
N ALA A 79 -12.45 -4.01 13.55
CA ALA A 79 -13.31 -4.58 12.50
C ALA A 79 -12.52 -4.88 11.22
N GLY A 80 -11.57 -4.00 10.84
CA GLY A 80 -10.65 -4.21 9.73
C GLY A 80 -9.78 -5.45 9.94
N MET A 81 -9.19 -5.63 11.12
CA MET A 81 -8.37 -6.80 11.46
C MET A 81 -9.19 -8.09 11.48
N VAL A 82 -10.44 -8.04 11.96
CA VAL A 82 -11.38 -9.18 11.88
C VAL A 82 -11.70 -9.52 10.42
N ALA A 83 -11.91 -8.52 9.57
CA ALA A 83 -12.16 -8.73 8.14
C ALA A 83 -10.93 -9.35 7.45
N ILE A 84 -9.70 -8.89 7.77
CA ILE A 84 -8.46 -9.51 7.28
C ILE A 84 -8.40 -10.98 7.68
N THR A 85 -8.63 -11.27 8.95
CA THR A 85 -8.61 -12.62 9.50
C THR A 85 -9.63 -13.53 8.82
N ALA A 86 -10.89 -13.06 8.72
CA ALA A 86 -11.97 -13.81 8.08
C ALA A 86 -11.66 -14.09 6.60
N GLY A 87 -11.22 -13.07 5.86
CA GLY A 87 -10.86 -13.25 4.45
C GLY A 87 -9.71 -14.23 4.24
N LEU A 88 -8.66 -14.16 5.08
CA LEU A 88 -7.53 -15.09 5.02
C LEU A 88 -7.88 -16.51 5.45
N LEU A 89 -8.80 -16.70 6.40
CA LEU A 89 -9.29 -18.02 6.81
C LEU A 89 -10.22 -18.64 5.76
N ILE A 90 -11.09 -17.85 5.14
CA ILE A 90 -12.07 -18.37 4.15
C ILE A 90 -11.40 -18.65 2.81
N ARG A 91 -10.41 -17.84 2.41
CA ARG A 91 -9.78 -17.91 1.09
C ARG A 91 -9.24 -19.28 0.70
N PRO A 92 -8.52 -20.05 1.56
CA PRO A 92 -8.04 -21.38 1.24
C PRO A 92 -9.14 -22.43 1.00
N PHE A 93 -10.31 -22.23 1.60
CA PHE A 93 -11.45 -23.16 1.50
C PHE A 93 -12.46 -22.77 0.43
N ALA A 94 -12.20 -21.69 -0.29
CA ALA A 94 -13.06 -21.27 -1.40
C ALA A 94 -13.08 -22.35 -2.49
N GLY A 95 -14.27 -22.85 -2.79
CA GLY A 95 -14.49 -23.93 -3.76
C GLY A 95 -14.36 -23.52 -5.22
N GLY A 96 -14.02 -22.23 -5.51
CA GLY A 96 -13.87 -21.72 -6.85
C GLY A 96 -13.40 -20.27 -6.88
N THR A 97 -13.14 -19.80 -8.10
CA THR A 97 -12.59 -18.46 -8.38
C THR A 97 -13.40 -17.32 -7.75
N VAL A 98 -14.75 -17.36 -7.85
CA VAL A 98 -15.61 -16.29 -7.32
C VAL A 98 -15.52 -16.21 -5.79
N GLY A 99 -15.57 -17.35 -5.10
CA GLY A 99 -15.43 -17.41 -3.65
C GLY A 99 -14.05 -16.92 -3.19
N PHE A 100 -12.98 -17.28 -3.93
CA PHE A 100 -11.62 -16.83 -3.65
C PHE A 100 -11.46 -15.31 -3.83
N LEU A 101 -12.05 -14.74 -4.90
CA LEU A 101 -12.06 -13.30 -5.14
C LEU A 101 -12.83 -12.55 -4.04
N ALA A 102 -14.00 -13.07 -3.65
CA ALA A 102 -14.83 -12.47 -2.59
C ALA A 102 -14.10 -12.48 -1.24
N ALA A 103 -13.50 -13.62 -0.84
CA ALA A 103 -12.72 -13.73 0.40
C ALA A 103 -11.50 -12.81 0.37
N SER A 104 -10.80 -12.73 -0.78
CA SER A 104 -9.69 -11.80 -0.98
C SER A 104 -10.15 -10.35 -0.86
N ALA A 105 -11.30 -9.97 -1.44
CA ALA A 105 -11.86 -8.62 -1.32
C ALA A 105 -12.18 -8.26 0.14
N VAL A 106 -12.72 -9.18 0.93
CA VAL A 106 -12.98 -8.97 2.36
C VAL A 106 -11.69 -8.69 3.12
N ALA A 107 -10.63 -9.48 2.90
CA ALA A 107 -9.33 -9.24 3.51
C ALA A 107 -8.75 -7.88 3.09
N LEU A 108 -8.80 -7.56 1.81
CA LEU A 108 -8.25 -6.33 1.25
C LEU A 108 -9.03 -5.07 1.66
N MET A 109 -10.33 -5.19 1.86
CA MET A 109 -11.16 -4.14 2.47
C MET A 109 -10.70 -3.82 3.89
N GLY A 110 -10.47 -4.85 4.71
CA GLY A 110 -9.93 -4.70 6.06
C GLY A 110 -8.54 -4.04 6.05
N ILE A 111 -7.68 -4.43 5.11
CA ILE A 111 -6.35 -3.83 4.90
C ILE A 111 -6.48 -2.34 4.54
N ALA A 112 -7.33 -1.99 3.58
CA ALA A 112 -7.49 -0.62 3.11
C ALA A 112 -7.96 0.30 4.24
N VAL A 113 -8.98 -0.11 4.98
CA VAL A 113 -9.51 0.65 6.12
C VAL A 113 -8.45 0.83 7.20
N SER A 114 -7.77 -0.26 7.59
CA SER A 114 -6.75 -0.22 8.65
C SER A 114 -5.57 0.66 8.25
N ASN A 115 -5.07 0.55 7.01
CA ASN A 115 -3.95 1.34 6.50
C ASN A 115 -4.24 2.85 6.52
N VAL A 116 -5.45 3.25 6.11
CA VAL A 116 -5.87 4.67 6.12
C VAL A 116 -5.96 5.22 7.55
N LEU A 117 -6.31 4.38 8.54
CA LEU A 117 -6.49 4.82 9.92
C LEU A 117 -5.21 4.76 10.77
N MET A 118 -4.13 4.07 10.33
CA MET A 118 -2.87 4.01 11.09
C MET A 118 -2.32 5.41 11.46
N PRO A 119 -2.18 6.38 10.54
CA PRO A 119 -1.73 7.73 10.89
C PRO A 119 -2.68 8.45 11.85
N VAL A 120 -3.99 8.21 11.74
CA VAL A 120 -5.01 8.79 12.64
C VAL A 120 -4.83 8.27 14.06
N ILE A 121 -4.60 6.96 14.20
CA ILE A 121 -4.34 6.31 15.49
C ILE A 121 -3.05 6.85 16.11
N VAL A 122 -1.97 6.91 15.33
CA VAL A 122 -0.69 7.45 15.80
C VAL A 122 -0.87 8.88 16.32
N LYS A 123 -1.50 9.77 15.53
CA LYS A 123 -1.71 11.16 15.92
C LYS A 123 -2.62 11.31 17.15
N ARG A 124 -3.63 10.44 17.29
CA ARG A 124 -4.60 10.50 18.39
C ARG A 124 -4.03 10.00 19.72
N TYR A 125 -3.24 8.92 19.69
CA TYR A 125 -2.78 8.25 20.91
C TYR A 125 -1.34 8.53 21.26
N PHE A 126 -0.53 9.03 20.33
CA PHE A 126 0.89 9.32 20.51
C PHE A 126 1.25 10.72 19.95
N PRO A 127 0.56 11.80 20.39
CA PRO A 127 0.77 13.14 19.83
C PRO A 127 2.22 13.61 19.98
N ASP A 128 2.89 13.27 21.09
CA ASP A 128 4.28 13.67 21.40
C ASP A 128 5.34 12.80 20.70
N ARG A 129 4.93 11.67 20.09
CA ARG A 129 5.82 10.68 19.47
C ARG A 129 5.39 10.26 18.07
N VAL A 130 4.71 11.15 17.36
CA VAL A 130 4.14 10.85 16.02
C VAL A 130 5.21 10.33 15.07
N GLY A 131 6.39 10.96 15.01
CA GLY A 131 7.48 10.54 14.11
C GLY A 131 7.99 9.13 14.43
N THR A 132 8.23 8.83 15.71
CA THR A 132 8.71 7.51 16.15
C THR A 132 7.69 6.40 15.86
N MET A 133 6.42 6.65 16.17
CA MET A 133 5.36 5.65 15.95
C MET A 133 5.06 5.45 14.47
N THR A 134 5.13 6.51 13.67
CA THR A 134 5.02 6.42 12.20
C THR A 134 6.18 5.61 11.62
N GLY A 135 7.41 5.86 12.07
CA GLY A 135 8.57 5.06 11.68
C GLY A 135 8.41 3.59 12.04
N LEU A 136 7.97 3.31 13.27
CA LEU A 136 7.77 1.95 13.77
C LEU A 136 6.74 1.17 12.94
N TYR A 137 5.56 1.74 12.68
CA TYR A 137 4.57 1.02 11.87
C TYR A 137 4.98 0.90 10.40
N SER A 138 5.71 1.87 9.85
CA SER A 138 6.23 1.79 8.49
C SER A 138 7.28 0.69 8.34
N MET A 139 8.17 0.54 9.33
CA MET A 139 9.12 -0.58 9.40
C MET A 139 8.40 -1.92 9.53
N ALA A 140 7.40 -2.03 10.39
CA ALA A 140 6.60 -3.24 10.56
C ALA A 140 5.86 -3.62 9.26
N LEU A 141 5.28 -2.63 8.56
CA LEU A 141 4.64 -2.84 7.26
C LEU A 141 5.64 -3.34 6.20
N ALA A 142 6.82 -2.75 6.12
CA ALA A 142 7.87 -3.18 5.19
C ALA A 142 8.38 -4.58 5.53
N LEU A 143 8.59 -4.86 6.83
CA LEU A 143 9.00 -6.18 7.32
C LEU A 143 7.95 -7.24 6.98
N GLY A 144 6.67 -6.98 7.26
CA GLY A 144 5.57 -7.89 6.92
C GLY A 144 5.51 -8.20 5.42
N THR A 145 5.76 -7.19 4.58
CA THR A 145 5.83 -7.35 3.12
C THR A 145 6.99 -8.24 2.70
N ALA A 146 8.20 -7.97 3.20
CA ALA A 146 9.42 -8.69 2.84
C ALA A 146 9.40 -10.14 3.35
N VAL A 147 8.98 -10.34 4.60
CA VAL A 147 8.85 -11.68 5.20
C VAL A 147 7.82 -12.52 4.43
N ALA A 148 6.66 -11.94 4.08
CA ALA A 148 5.67 -12.65 3.30
C ALA A 148 6.20 -13.05 1.91
N ALA A 149 6.95 -12.17 1.25
CA ALA A 149 7.55 -12.47 -0.04
C ALA A 149 8.61 -13.60 0.05
N ALA A 150 9.48 -13.54 1.06
CA ALA A 150 10.59 -14.49 1.21
C ALA A 150 10.16 -15.87 1.73
N VAL A 151 9.22 -15.90 2.69
CA VAL A 151 8.93 -17.10 3.50
C VAL A 151 7.75 -17.91 2.96
N THR A 152 6.84 -17.29 2.18
CA THR A 152 5.60 -17.98 1.76
C THR A 152 5.88 -19.26 0.98
N VAL A 153 6.78 -19.24 0.00
CA VAL A 153 7.07 -20.44 -0.82
C VAL A 153 7.75 -21.52 0.01
N PRO A 154 8.91 -21.30 0.68
CA PRO A 154 9.56 -22.36 1.45
C PRO A 154 8.69 -22.88 2.59
N MET A 155 7.86 -22.03 3.20
CA MET A 155 6.89 -22.43 4.21
C MET A 155 5.79 -23.34 3.60
N THR A 156 5.31 -23.01 2.41
CA THR A 156 4.32 -23.83 1.70
C THR A 156 4.88 -25.23 1.40
N GLU A 157 6.13 -25.31 0.92
CA GLU A 157 6.81 -26.57 0.65
C GLU A 157 6.99 -27.40 1.92
N ALA A 158 7.43 -26.77 3.02
CA ALA A 158 7.61 -27.44 4.30
C ALA A 158 6.29 -27.96 4.92
N LEU A 159 5.15 -27.36 4.56
CA LEU A 159 3.82 -27.74 5.06
C LEU A 159 3.04 -28.65 4.08
N GLY A 160 3.72 -29.33 3.17
CA GLY A 160 3.12 -30.31 2.27
C GLY A 160 2.79 -29.79 0.87
N GLY A 161 3.31 -28.63 0.47
CA GLY A 161 3.25 -28.11 -0.91
C GLY A 161 1.90 -27.51 -1.35
N SER A 162 0.90 -27.46 -0.47
CA SER A 162 -0.41 -26.92 -0.84
C SER A 162 -0.45 -25.38 -0.73
N TRP A 163 -0.77 -24.70 -1.82
CA TRP A 163 -0.98 -23.25 -1.83
C TRP A 163 -2.06 -22.79 -0.82
N ARG A 164 -3.05 -23.66 -0.55
CA ARG A 164 -4.09 -23.39 0.45
C ARG A 164 -3.49 -23.25 1.84
N THR A 165 -2.61 -24.14 2.23
CA THR A 165 -1.90 -24.09 3.50
C THR A 165 -0.97 -22.87 3.55
N GLY A 166 -0.20 -22.63 2.49
CA GLY A 166 0.71 -21.50 2.37
C GLY A 166 0.03 -20.14 2.54
N LEU A 167 -1.17 -19.96 1.96
CA LEU A 167 -1.96 -18.75 2.15
C LEU A 167 -2.67 -18.71 3.51
N GLY A 168 -3.12 -19.86 4.02
CA GLY A 168 -3.87 -19.96 5.27
C GLY A 168 -3.04 -19.65 6.51
N VAL A 169 -1.73 -19.97 6.52
CA VAL A 169 -0.83 -19.70 7.66
C VAL A 169 -0.80 -18.21 8.01
N TRP A 170 -0.90 -17.32 7.04
CA TRP A 170 -0.94 -15.87 7.29
C TRP A 170 -2.16 -15.42 8.12
N ALA A 171 -3.22 -16.24 8.17
CA ALA A 171 -4.36 -15.99 9.06
C ALA A 171 -3.98 -16.05 10.54
N VAL A 172 -2.98 -16.86 10.92
CA VAL A 172 -2.48 -16.92 12.30
C VAL A 172 -1.95 -15.56 12.75
N LEU A 173 -1.14 -14.91 11.89
CA LEU A 173 -0.64 -13.56 12.18
C LEU A 173 -1.80 -12.55 12.27
N ALA A 174 -2.84 -12.72 11.44
CA ALA A 174 -4.02 -11.85 11.47
C ALA A 174 -4.84 -12.03 12.76
N VAL A 175 -5.04 -13.28 13.21
CA VAL A 175 -5.68 -13.57 14.51
C VAL A 175 -4.92 -12.90 15.65
N LEU A 176 -3.61 -13.05 15.70
CA LEU A 176 -2.77 -12.38 16.71
C LEU A 176 -2.90 -10.86 16.64
N GLY A 177 -3.05 -10.31 15.43
CA GLY A 177 -3.27 -8.89 15.22
C GLY A 177 -4.61 -8.37 15.73
N VAL A 178 -5.65 -9.20 15.83
CA VAL A 178 -6.97 -8.81 16.38
C VAL A 178 -6.92 -8.62 17.89
N LEU A 179 -6.16 -9.44 18.61
CA LEU A 179 -6.20 -9.53 20.09
C LEU A 179 -5.99 -8.18 20.81
N PRO A 180 -4.97 -7.36 20.48
CA PRO A 180 -4.78 -6.07 21.12
C PRO A 180 -5.95 -5.12 20.91
N TRP A 181 -6.57 -5.15 19.71
CA TRP A 181 -7.68 -4.25 19.39
C TRP A 181 -8.98 -4.64 20.09
N LEU A 182 -9.24 -5.93 20.31
CA LEU A 182 -10.37 -6.39 21.13
C LEU A 182 -10.24 -5.89 22.56
N GLY A 183 -9.04 -5.94 23.15
CA GLY A 183 -8.79 -5.39 24.48
C GLY A 183 -9.11 -3.88 24.56
N LEU A 184 -8.65 -3.13 23.56
CA LEU A 184 -8.87 -1.69 23.46
C LEU A 184 -10.36 -1.30 23.29
N VAL A 185 -11.13 -2.07 22.54
CA VAL A 185 -12.57 -1.84 22.33
C VAL A 185 -13.36 -2.17 23.62
N ARG A 186 -13.00 -3.27 24.29
CA ARG A 186 -13.65 -3.70 25.54
C ARG A 186 -13.48 -2.68 26.69
N GLU A 187 -12.26 -2.16 26.88
CA GLU A 187 -12.01 -1.16 27.93
C GLU A 187 -12.82 0.14 27.71
N ARG A 188 -13.04 0.53 26.47
CA ARG A 188 -13.87 1.70 26.16
C ARG A 188 -15.36 1.46 26.32
N GLY A 189 -15.82 0.24 26.08
CA GLY A 189 -17.20 -0.15 26.38
C GLY A 189 -17.49 -0.16 27.90
N ALA A 190 -16.47 -0.48 28.71
CA ALA A 190 -16.58 -0.47 30.16
C ALA A 190 -16.40 0.93 30.79
N ALA A 191 -15.76 1.86 30.08
CA ALA A 191 -15.51 3.24 30.52
C ALA A 191 -16.43 4.27 29.86
N ALA A 192 -17.65 3.88 29.47
CA ALA A 192 -18.66 4.82 29.02
C ALA A 192 -19.19 5.61 30.23
N PRO A 193 -18.81 6.89 30.44
CA PRO A 193 -19.42 7.68 31.49
C PRO A 193 -20.81 8.12 31.04
N THR A 194 -21.79 7.64 31.75
CA THR A 194 -23.08 8.33 31.89
C THR A 194 -22.82 9.65 32.58
N SER A 195 -22.62 10.72 31.83
CA SER A 195 -22.94 12.08 32.24
C SER A 195 -22.67 13.08 31.13
N PRO A 196 -23.58 13.97 30.78
CA PRO A 196 -23.34 15.10 29.92
C PRO A 196 -22.74 16.23 30.75
N SER A 197 -21.45 16.35 30.85
CA SER A 197 -20.82 17.58 31.30
C SER A 197 -20.45 18.42 30.09
N SER A 198 -21.26 19.44 29.91
CA SER A 198 -21.03 20.64 29.11
C SER A 198 -19.73 21.32 29.54
N SER A 199 -18.66 21.06 28.81
CA SER A 199 -17.56 21.99 28.66
C SER A 199 -17.09 21.89 27.21
N SER A 200 -17.66 22.77 26.43
CA SER A 200 -17.29 23.08 25.06
C SER A 200 -15.89 23.70 25.04
N SER A 201 -14.84 22.88 25.03
CA SER A 201 -13.60 23.25 24.40
C SER A 201 -13.69 22.83 22.93
N PRO A 202 -13.50 23.72 21.97
CA PRO A 202 -13.54 23.34 20.57
C PRO A 202 -12.41 22.33 20.35
N SER A 203 -12.76 21.07 20.05
CA SER A 203 -11.87 20.19 19.33
C SER A 203 -11.23 20.98 18.20
N PRO A 204 -9.93 20.80 17.87
CA PRO A 204 -9.39 21.40 16.67
C PRO A 204 -10.25 20.90 15.53
N GLY A 205 -11.25 21.69 15.18
CA GLY A 205 -12.19 21.44 14.12
C GLY A 205 -11.40 21.16 12.86
N ILE A 206 -11.86 20.25 12.05
CA ILE A 206 -11.54 20.28 10.62
C ILE A 206 -11.70 21.74 10.23
N PRO A 207 -10.62 22.44 9.84
CA PRO A 207 -10.72 23.86 9.48
C PRO A 207 -11.86 23.97 8.48
N ALA A 208 -12.71 24.98 8.68
CA ALA A 208 -13.78 25.30 7.74
C ALA A 208 -13.23 25.24 6.32
N PRO A 209 -14.00 24.76 5.33
CA PRO A 209 -13.49 24.62 3.98
C PRO A 209 -12.91 25.98 3.58
N ALA A 210 -11.59 25.99 3.31
CA ALA A 210 -10.97 27.15 2.67
C ALA A 210 -11.72 27.31 1.34
N SER A 211 -12.74 28.15 1.37
CA SER A 211 -13.61 28.46 0.25
C SER A 211 -12.74 29.05 -0.86
N GLY A 212 -12.47 28.26 -1.91
CA GLY A 212 -11.73 28.74 -3.07
C GLY A 212 -10.83 27.71 -3.75
N LEU A 213 -10.18 26.79 -3.04
CA LEU A 213 -9.24 25.83 -3.65
C LEU A 213 -9.97 24.74 -4.46
N ARG A 214 -10.06 24.93 -5.77
CA ARG A 214 -10.59 23.93 -6.71
C ARG A 214 -9.47 22.99 -7.16
N LEU A 215 -9.17 21.94 -6.37
CA LEU A 215 -8.10 20.97 -6.66
C LEU A 215 -8.24 20.31 -8.03
N GLY A 216 -9.45 20.09 -8.52
CA GLY A 216 -9.70 19.54 -9.85
C GLY A 216 -9.20 20.41 -11.00
N ARG A 217 -8.82 21.67 -10.76
CA ARG A 217 -8.21 22.57 -11.74
C ARG A 217 -6.70 22.76 -11.53
N SER A 218 -6.13 22.32 -10.41
CA SER A 218 -4.70 22.47 -10.11
C SER A 218 -3.86 21.48 -10.90
N ARG A 219 -2.87 21.98 -11.65
CA ARG A 219 -1.90 21.14 -12.37
C ARG A 219 -1.01 20.36 -11.41
N THR A 220 -0.62 20.97 -10.28
CA THR A 220 0.16 20.33 -9.22
C THR A 220 -0.64 19.19 -8.58
N ALA A 221 -1.94 19.37 -8.30
CA ALA A 221 -2.78 18.32 -7.72
C ALA A 221 -2.94 17.11 -8.67
N TRP A 222 -3.18 17.36 -9.96
CA TRP A 222 -3.25 16.30 -10.97
C TRP A 222 -1.89 15.64 -11.21
N GLY A 223 -0.80 16.41 -11.25
CA GLY A 223 0.56 15.86 -11.34
C GLY A 223 0.85 14.89 -10.18
N LEU A 224 0.51 15.25 -8.94
CA LEU A 224 0.64 14.38 -7.77
C LEU A 224 -0.27 13.15 -7.85
N ALA A 225 -1.52 13.31 -8.30
CA ALA A 225 -2.46 12.20 -8.44
C ALA A 225 -1.98 11.18 -9.48
N CYS A 226 -1.51 11.65 -10.64
CA CYS A 226 -0.96 10.79 -11.69
C CYS A 226 0.36 10.15 -11.25
N PHE A 227 1.27 10.90 -10.63
CA PHE A 227 2.54 10.37 -10.12
C PHE A 227 2.31 9.27 -9.06
N PHE A 228 1.45 9.54 -8.07
CA PHE A 228 1.06 8.56 -7.06
C PHE A 228 0.37 7.35 -7.68
N GLY A 229 -0.57 7.57 -8.59
CA GLY A 229 -1.36 6.49 -9.21
C GLY A 229 -0.52 5.55 -10.06
N LEU A 230 0.36 6.08 -10.90
CA LEU A 230 1.24 5.27 -11.75
C LEU A 230 2.30 4.54 -10.92
N GLN A 231 2.81 5.17 -9.86
CA GLN A 231 3.68 4.50 -8.89
C GLN A 231 2.94 3.36 -8.17
N ALA A 232 1.69 3.59 -7.73
CA ALA A 232 0.87 2.55 -7.12
C ALA A 232 0.58 1.40 -8.09
N THR A 233 0.33 1.71 -9.37
CA THR A 233 0.23 0.73 -10.46
C THR A 233 1.46 -0.19 -10.49
N GLY A 234 2.65 0.39 -10.59
CA GLY A 234 3.92 -0.36 -10.60
C GLY A 234 4.10 -1.19 -9.34
N ALA A 235 3.79 -0.65 -8.16
CA ALA A 235 3.91 -1.36 -6.89
C ALA A 235 2.98 -2.58 -6.79
N TYR A 236 1.71 -2.46 -7.20
CA TYR A 236 0.77 -3.58 -7.17
C TYR A 236 1.10 -4.64 -8.21
N ILE A 237 1.55 -4.25 -9.41
CA ILE A 237 2.03 -5.21 -10.42
C ILE A 237 3.27 -5.93 -9.89
N THR A 238 4.24 -5.21 -9.29
CA THR A 238 5.45 -5.81 -8.69
C THR A 238 5.09 -6.81 -7.61
N MET A 239 4.20 -6.47 -6.67
CA MET A 239 3.79 -7.38 -5.61
C MET A 239 3.02 -8.60 -6.13
N GLY A 240 2.23 -8.45 -7.18
CA GLY A 240 1.35 -9.51 -7.69
C GLY A 240 1.99 -10.37 -8.78
N TRP A 241 2.77 -9.77 -9.67
CA TRP A 241 3.23 -10.44 -10.90
C TRP A 241 4.74 -10.64 -10.99
N MET A 242 5.56 -9.91 -10.22
CA MET A 242 7.01 -10.01 -10.35
C MET A 242 7.55 -11.41 -10.04
N PRO A 243 7.07 -12.16 -9.02
CA PRO A 243 7.49 -13.54 -8.83
C PRO A 243 7.22 -14.42 -10.06
N GLN A 244 6.07 -14.24 -10.71
CA GLN A 244 5.72 -14.96 -11.94
C GLN A 244 6.68 -14.63 -13.09
N ILE A 245 7.00 -13.34 -13.28
CA ILE A 245 7.94 -12.88 -14.31
C ILE A 245 9.31 -13.53 -14.12
N PHE A 246 9.81 -13.63 -12.89
CA PHE A 246 11.07 -14.33 -12.60
C PHE A 246 10.98 -15.84 -12.84
N ARG A 247 9.83 -16.45 -12.51
CA ARG A 247 9.61 -17.89 -12.76
C ARG A 247 9.56 -18.21 -14.25
N ASP A 248 8.93 -17.37 -15.06
CA ASP A 248 8.92 -17.48 -16.53
C ASP A 248 10.33 -17.44 -17.12
N ALA A 249 11.26 -16.77 -16.43
CA ALA A 249 12.68 -16.75 -16.80
C ALA A 249 13.48 -17.97 -16.30
N GLY A 250 12.83 -18.98 -15.74
CA GLY A 250 13.46 -20.20 -15.23
C GLY A 250 14.00 -20.11 -13.80
N ILE A 251 13.69 -19.03 -13.07
CA ILE A 251 14.12 -18.88 -11.67
C ILE A 251 13.16 -19.67 -10.76
N SER A 252 13.70 -20.38 -9.76
CA SER A 252 12.89 -21.14 -8.82
C SER A 252 11.90 -20.25 -8.04
N ALA A 253 10.74 -20.81 -7.65
CA ALA A 253 9.72 -20.09 -6.92
C ALA A 253 10.24 -19.47 -5.62
N GLY A 254 11.08 -20.20 -4.86
CA GLY A 254 11.71 -19.69 -3.65
C GLY A 254 12.62 -18.49 -3.91
N THR A 255 13.48 -18.55 -4.95
CA THR A 255 14.35 -17.44 -5.34
C THR A 255 13.54 -16.24 -5.86
N ALA A 256 12.46 -16.47 -6.62
CA ALA A 256 11.58 -15.41 -7.09
C ALA A 256 10.91 -14.66 -5.92
N GLY A 257 10.50 -15.39 -4.87
CA GLY A 257 10.02 -14.80 -3.61
C GLY A 257 11.09 -13.97 -2.90
N LEU A 258 12.35 -14.45 -2.85
CA LEU A 258 13.47 -13.69 -2.28
C LEU A 258 13.77 -12.41 -3.08
N LEU A 259 13.73 -12.47 -4.40
CA LEU A 259 13.91 -11.31 -5.27
C LEU A 259 12.83 -10.24 -5.03
N LEU A 260 11.57 -10.67 -4.86
CA LEU A 260 10.52 -9.76 -4.43
C LEU A 260 10.79 -9.17 -3.04
N ALA A 261 11.25 -10.00 -2.08
CA ALA A 261 11.61 -9.53 -0.75
C ALA A 261 12.72 -8.47 -0.79
N VAL A 262 13.76 -8.67 -1.59
CA VAL A 262 14.83 -7.68 -1.82
C VAL A 262 14.26 -6.39 -2.39
N THR A 263 13.40 -6.48 -3.40
CA THR A 263 12.72 -5.31 -3.99
C THR A 263 11.94 -4.52 -2.92
N MET A 264 11.25 -5.19 -2.02
CA MET A 264 10.47 -4.54 -0.96
C MET A 264 11.34 -3.97 0.18
N VAL A 265 12.40 -4.69 0.58
CA VAL A 265 13.30 -4.27 1.66
C VAL A 265 14.12 -3.02 1.29
N MET A 266 14.47 -2.84 0.02
CA MET A 266 15.18 -1.63 -0.44
C MET A 266 14.43 -0.34 -0.09
N GLY A 267 13.11 -0.40 0.02
CA GLY A 267 12.29 0.71 0.47
C GLY A 267 12.57 1.16 1.92
N VAL A 268 13.06 0.29 2.80
CA VAL A 268 13.25 0.60 4.22
C VAL A 268 14.32 1.67 4.45
N PRO A 269 15.58 1.50 4.02
CA PRO A 269 16.60 2.53 4.19
C PRO A 269 16.31 3.80 3.37
N LEU A 270 15.81 3.64 2.15
CA LEU A 270 15.57 4.74 1.23
C LEU A 270 14.34 5.58 1.64
N ALA A 271 13.36 5.02 2.35
CA ALA A 271 12.25 5.77 2.92
C ALA A 271 12.68 6.84 3.95
N PHE A 272 13.90 6.73 4.51
CA PHE A 272 14.48 7.78 5.36
C PHE A 272 15.33 8.78 4.57
N VAL A 273 16.04 8.32 3.56
CA VAL A 273 16.97 9.15 2.77
C VAL A 273 16.22 10.04 1.81
N ILE A 274 15.29 9.48 1.02
CA ILE A 274 14.59 10.19 -0.06
C ILE A 274 13.75 11.36 0.45
N PRO A 275 12.89 11.23 1.49
CA PRO A 275 12.13 12.35 2.02
C PRO A 275 13.03 13.48 2.56
N ARG A 276 14.13 13.14 3.24
CA ARG A 276 15.06 14.13 3.77
C ARG A 276 15.77 14.90 2.67
N THR A 277 16.20 14.19 1.62
CA THR A 277 16.84 14.81 0.45
C THR A 277 15.84 15.67 -0.32
N ALA A 278 14.64 15.16 -0.56
CA ALA A 278 13.56 15.87 -1.24
C ALA A 278 13.15 17.16 -0.50
N ALA A 279 13.07 17.10 0.84
CA ALA A 279 12.72 18.27 1.66
C ALA A 279 13.76 19.40 1.61
N ARG A 280 15.03 19.10 1.28
CA ARG A 280 16.11 20.09 1.13
C ARG A 280 16.16 20.71 -0.27
N MET A 281 15.47 20.12 -1.23
CA MET A 281 15.48 20.59 -2.62
C MET A 281 14.24 21.41 -2.93
N LYS A 282 14.40 22.52 -3.66
CA LYS A 282 13.26 23.31 -4.18
C LYS A 282 12.50 22.56 -5.26
N ASN A 283 13.20 21.81 -6.10
CA ASN A 283 12.64 21.01 -7.18
C ASN A 283 13.00 19.53 -7.00
N GLN A 284 12.01 18.65 -6.91
CA GLN A 284 12.19 17.21 -6.74
C GLN A 284 12.32 16.45 -8.06
N GLY A 285 12.23 17.15 -9.21
CA GLY A 285 12.35 16.55 -10.55
C GLY A 285 13.59 15.65 -10.73
N PRO A 286 14.80 16.06 -10.32
CA PRO A 286 16.00 15.22 -10.43
C PRO A 286 15.87 13.88 -9.70
N ILE A 287 15.26 13.85 -8.50
CA ILE A 287 15.02 12.59 -7.77
C ILE A 287 14.03 11.71 -8.53
N VAL A 288 12.95 12.30 -9.06
CA VAL A 288 11.96 11.57 -9.87
C VAL A 288 12.63 10.93 -11.08
N ILE A 289 13.49 11.67 -11.79
CA ILE A 289 14.21 11.17 -12.95
C ILE A 289 15.16 10.04 -12.56
N ALA A 290 15.94 10.19 -11.49
CA ALA A 290 16.85 9.15 -11.01
C ALA A 290 16.12 7.85 -10.67
N LEU A 291 15.02 7.93 -9.92
CA LEU A 291 14.18 6.78 -9.58
C LEU A 291 13.55 6.15 -10.83
N GLY A 292 13.09 6.96 -11.76
CA GLY A 292 12.53 6.51 -13.04
C GLY A 292 13.57 5.80 -13.90
N LEU A 293 14.79 6.33 -14.01
CA LEU A 293 15.88 5.69 -14.74
C LEU A 293 16.28 4.34 -14.13
N CYS A 294 16.32 4.22 -12.79
CA CYS A 294 16.52 2.93 -12.13
C CYS A 294 15.43 1.92 -12.54
N GLY A 295 14.17 2.35 -12.57
CA GLY A 295 13.05 1.49 -13.00
C GLY A 295 13.12 1.10 -14.47
N LEU A 296 13.41 2.05 -15.36
CA LEU A 296 13.56 1.77 -16.80
C LEU A 296 14.73 0.80 -17.06
N SER A 297 15.86 0.99 -16.38
CA SER A 297 17.00 0.07 -16.47
C SER A 297 16.65 -1.32 -15.98
N ALA A 298 15.88 -1.42 -14.87
CA ALA A 298 15.42 -2.70 -14.35
C ALA A 298 14.46 -3.40 -15.33
N TYR A 299 13.49 -2.69 -15.91
CA TYR A 299 12.58 -3.30 -16.89
C TYR A 299 13.27 -3.67 -18.19
N ALA A 300 14.24 -2.86 -18.65
CA ALA A 300 15.07 -3.23 -19.79
C ALA A 300 15.88 -4.50 -19.49
N GLY A 301 16.50 -4.58 -18.30
CA GLY A 301 17.21 -5.77 -17.86
C GLY A 301 16.32 -7.01 -17.76
N LEU A 302 15.12 -6.88 -17.21
CA LEU A 302 14.13 -7.97 -17.16
C LEU A 302 13.66 -8.41 -18.54
N TYR A 303 13.63 -7.50 -19.52
CA TYR A 303 13.22 -7.82 -20.88
C TYR A 303 14.32 -8.57 -21.66
N PHE A 304 15.61 -8.15 -21.54
CA PHE A 304 16.71 -8.68 -22.35
C PHE A 304 17.50 -9.79 -21.64
N ALA A 305 17.62 -9.75 -20.31
CA ALA A 305 18.45 -10.66 -19.51
C ALA A 305 17.77 -10.94 -18.14
N PRO A 306 16.56 -11.54 -18.12
CA PRO A 306 15.77 -11.63 -16.89
C PRO A 306 16.44 -12.48 -15.80
N ALA A 307 17.08 -13.60 -16.14
CA ALA A 307 17.70 -14.51 -15.18
C ALA A 307 19.10 -14.06 -14.76
N GLU A 308 19.93 -13.63 -15.72
CA GLU A 308 21.34 -13.32 -15.48
C GLU A 308 21.57 -12.16 -14.53
N GLY A 309 20.71 -11.12 -14.61
CA GLY A 309 20.78 -9.93 -13.76
C GLY A 309 19.70 -9.83 -12.70
N ALA A 310 18.98 -10.91 -12.38
CA ALA A 310 17.76 -10.88 -11.55
C ALA A 310 17.92 -10.11 -10.22
N TRP A 311 19.04 -10.29 -9.51
CA TRP A 311 19.33 -9.58 -8.26
C TRP A 311 19.51 -8.08 -8.48
N ALA A 312 20.20 -7.69 -9.56
CA ALA A 312 20.39 -6.29 -9.90
C ALA A 312 19.07 -5.63 -10.27
N TRP A 313 18.22 -6.33 -11.04
CA TRP A 313 16.90 -5.84 -11.41
C TRP A 313 16.00 -5.71 -10.20
N ALA A 314 16.02 -6.66 -9.26
CA ALA A 314 15.28 -6.57 -8.00
C ALA A 314 15.70 -5.35 -7.16
N VAL A 315 16.99 -5.07 -7.04
CA VAL A 315 17.51 -3.89 -6.33
C VAL A 315 17.09 -2.59 -7.02
N LEU A 316 17.26 -2.49 -8.35
CA LEU A 316 16.87 -1.29 -9.12
C LEU A 316 15.37 -1.01 -9.06
N LEU A 317 14.52 -2.06 -9.11
CA LEU A 317 13.08 -1.93 -8.90
C LEU A 317 12.76 -1.45 -7.49
N GLY A 318 13.47 -1.97 -6.49
CA GLY A 318 13.32 -1.52 -5.10
C GLY A 318 13.65 -0.05 -4.92
N ILE A 319 14.71 0.43 -5.57
CA ILE A 319 15.08 1.85 -5.60
C ILE A 319 13.97 2.67 -6.29
N SER A 320 13.49 2.22 -7.45
CA SER A 320 12.41 2.89 -8.21
C SER A 320 11.11 2.98 -7.41
N ASN A 321 10.77 1.94 -6.64
CA ASN A 321 9.58 1.91 -5.76
C ASN A 321 9.61 2.98 -4.66
N CYS A 322 10.76 3.57 -4.36
CA CYS A 322 10.88 4.70 -3.45
C CYS A 322 10.24 6.00 -3.99
N SER A 323 9.68 5.97 -5.19
CA SER A 323 8.74 6.97 -5.69
C SER A 323 7.51 7.14 -4.77
N PHE A 324 7.13 6.11 -3.99
CA PHE A 324 6.01 6.19 -3.04
C PHE A 324 6.29 7.15 -1.86
N PRO A 325 7.35 7.00 -1.05
CA PRO A 325 7.67 7.96 -0.01
C PRO A 325 7.98 9.36 -0.57
N LEU A 326 8.53 9.45 -1.78
CA LEU A 326 8.72 10.73 -2.46
C LEU A 326 7.38 11.41 -2.75
N ALA A 327 6.40 10.69 -3.30
CA ALA A 327 5.06 11.23 -3.59
C ALA A 327 4.38 11.76 -2.33
N LEU A 328 4.43 11.02 -1.21
CA LEU A 328 3.87 11.47 0.07
C LEU A 328 4.58 12.72 0.60
N THR A 329 5.89 12.80 0.45
CA THR A 329 6.67 13.99 0.84
C THR A 329 6.28 15.19 0.00
N MET A 330 6.19 15.03 -1.32
CA MET A 330 5.78 16.09 -2.24
C MET A 330 4.37 16.59 -1.93
N ILE A 331 3.42 15.70 -1.61
CA ILE A 331 2.06 16.10 -1.16
C ILE A 331 2.15 17.03 0.04
N GLY A 332 2.98 16.72 1.03
CA GLY A 332 3.19 17.57 2.21
C GLY A 332 3.80 18.94 1.88
N MET A 333 4.65 19.01 0.84
CA MET A 333 5.36 20.24 0.45
C MET A 333 4.56 21.15 -0.50
N ARG A 334 3.54 20.65 -1.19
CA ARG A 334 2.79 21.38 -2.24
C ARG A 334 1.53 22.08 -1.72
N SER A 335 1.41 22.25 -0.41
CA SER A 335 0.42 23.14 0.21
C SER A 335 1.05 23.89 1.38
N ARG A 336 0.69 25.16 1.53
CA ARG A 336 1.14 26.04 2.61
C ARG A 336 0.37 25.84 3.91
N THR A 337 -0.82 25.25 3.84
CA THR A 337 -1.73 25.09 4.98
C THR A 337 -1.95 23.63 5.32
N GLY A 338 -2.07 23.31 6.61
CA GLY A 338 -2.38 21.95 7.06
C GLY A 338 -3.71 21.43 6.47
N ALA A 339 -4.72 22.28 6.34
CA ALA A 339 -6.00 21.93 5.70
C ALA A 339 -5.82 21.63 4.20
N GLY A 340 -4.99 22.43 3.52
CA GLY A 340 -4.64 22.20 2.12
C GLY A 340 -3.89 20.89 1.92
N VAL A 341 -2.93 20.53 2.79
CA VAL A 341 -2.22 19.25 2.75
C VAL A 341 -3.20 18.09 2.88
N VAL A 342 -4.13 18.14 3.84
CA VAL A 342 -5.15 17.08 4.03
C VAL A 342 -6.02 16.92 2.78
N ARG A 343 -6.49 18.01 2.20
CA ARG A 343 -7.32 17.98 0.97
C ARG A 343 -6.53 17.47 -0.24
N LEU A 344 -5.29 17.94 -0.41
CA LEU A 344 -4.41 17.49 -1.49
C LEU A 344 -4.05 16.02 -1.36
N SER A 345 -3.76 15.54 -0.14
CA SER A 345 -3.50 14.13 0.15
C SER A 345 -4.70 13.26 -0.17
N ALA A 346 -5.90 13.67 0.26
CA ALA A 346 -7.13 12.95 -0.06
C ALA A 346 -7.38 12.90 -1.57
N PHE A 347 -7.22 14.01 -2.28
CA PHE A 347 -7.41 14.07 -3.72
C PHE A 347 -6.37 13.21 -4.46
N ALA A 348 -5.08 13.39 -4.18
CA ALA A 348 -4.00 12.72 -4.88
C ALA A 348 -4.02 11.20 -4.66
N GLN A 349 -4.25 10.74 -3.42
CA GLN A 349 -4.29 9.31 -3.13
C GLN A 349 -5.56 8.64 -3.67
N SER A 350 -6.74 9.24 -3.48
CA SER A 350 -7.99 8.64 -3.95
C SER A 350 -8.03 8.56 -5.48
N THR A 351 -7.71 9.66 -6.16
CA THR A 351 -7.63 9.68 -7.63
C THR A 351 -6.51 8.76 -8.13
N GLY A 352 -5.37 8.74 -7.44
CA GLY A 352 -4.25 7.89 -7.79
C GLY A 352 -4.59 6.40 -7.67
N TYR A 353 -5.26 5.97 -6.62
CA TYR A 353 -5.70 4.56 -6.52
C TYR A 353 -6.70 4.19 -7.63
N LEU A 354 -7.60 5.11 -8.04
CA LEU A 354 -8.46 4.87 -9.21
C LEU A 354 -7.65 4.70 -10.49
N ILE A 355 -6.63 5.52 -10.71
CA ILE A 355 -5.72 5.42 -11.86
C ILE A 355 -4.96 4.07 -11.84
N SER A 356 -4.65 3.53 -10.66
CA SER A 356 -3.87 2.31 -10.53
C SER A 356 -4.66 1.01 -10.78
N ILE A 357 -5.99 1.04 -10.80
CA ILE A 357 -6.84 -0.15 -10.98
C ILE A 357 -6.57 -0.89 -12.30
N PRO A 358 -6.53 -0.22 -13.48
CA PRO A 358 -6.41 -0.92 -14.75
C PRO A 358 -5.04 -1.58 -14.98
N GLY A 359 -3.98 -1.12 -14.29
CA GLY A 359 -2.62 -1.60 -14.55
C GLY A 359 -2.43 -3.10 -14.35
N PRO A 360 -2.68 -3.66 -13.15
CA PRO A 360 -2.56 -5.09 -12.92
C PRO A 360 -3.50 -5.93 -13.78
N LEU A 361 -4.69 -5.42 -14.10
CA LEU A 361 -5.64 -6.06 -15.00
C LEU A 361 -5.05 -6.18 -16.42
N LEU A 362 -4.50 -5.09 -16.95
CA LEU A 362 -3.87 -5.07 -18.26
C LEU A 362 -2.69 -6.03 -18.35
N VAL A 363 -1.87 -6.11 -17.31
CA VAL A 363 -0.77 -7.10 -17.22
C VAL A 363 -1.33 -8.51 -17.33
N GLY A 364 -2.39 -8.85 -16.59
CA GLY A 364 -3.02 -10.17 -16.65
C GLY A 364 -3.61 -10.51 -18.00
N VAL A 365 -4.26 -9.54 -18.66
CA VAL A 365 -4.80 -9.70 -20.02
C VAL A 365 -3.67 -9.91 -21.04
N LEU A 366 -2.62 -9.09 -21.00
CA LEU A 366 -1.47 -9.23 -21.91
C LEU A 366 -0.77 -10.57 -21.69
N TYR A 367 -0.54 -10.96 -20.44
CA TYR A 367 0.07 -12.23 -20.08
C TYR A 367 -0.73 -13.42 -20.67
N GLN A 368 -2.07 -13.37 -20.57
CA GLN A 368 -2.94 -14.40 -21.11
C GLN A 368 -2.85 -14.49 -22.64
N HIS A 369 -2.82 -13.35 -23.35
CA HIS A 369 -2.83 -13.34 -24.81
C HIS A 369 -1.47 -13.66 -25.43
N THR A 370 -0.38 -13.36 -24.74
CA THR A 370 0.98 -13.55 -25.26
C THR A 370 1.67 -14.82 -24.76
N GLY A 371 1.15 -15.42 -23.68
CA GLY A 371 1.75 -16.59 -23.06
C GLY A 371 3.13 -16.34 -22.45
N GLY A 372 3.49 -15.06 -22.20
CA GLY A 372 4.80 -14.70 -21.67
C GLY A 372 4.84 -13.30 -21.05
N SER A 373 5.97 -13.00 -20.41
CA SER A 373 6.17 -11.78 -19.61
C SER A 373 6.66 -10.57 -20.41
N GLY A 374 7.01 -10.72 -21.70
CA GLY A 374 7.63 -9.66 -22.50
C GLY A 374 6.75 -8.41 -22.66
N LEU A 375 5.49 -8.57 -23.13
CA LEU A 375 4.56 -7.44 -23.26
C LEU A 375 4.15 -6.85 -21.91
N PRO A 376 3.87 -7.62 -20.83
CA PRO A 376 3.74 -7.10 -19.49
C PRO A 376 4.89 -6.19 -19.04
N ILE A 377 6.14 -6.61 -19.24
CA ILE A 377 7.32 -5.81 -18.88
C ILE A 377 7.39 -4.51 -19.71
N ALA A 378 7.14 -4.59 -21.01
CA ALA A 378 7.08 -3.42 -21.89
C ALA A 378 5.99 -2.41 -21.47
N LEU A 379 4.82 -2.90 -21.05
CA LEU A 379 3.73 -2.07 -20.52
C LEU A 379 4.18 -1.36 -19.22
N MET A 380 4.83 -2.08 -18.31
CA MET A 380 5.33 -1.51 -17.06
C MET A 380 6.38 -0.42 -17.31
N ALA A 381 7.30 -0.65 -18.24
CA ALA A 381 8.27 0.36 -18.69
C ALA A 381 7.57 1.59 -19.29
N THR A 382 6.53 1.37 -20.08
CA THR A 382 5.74 2.45 -20.69
C THR A 382 5.04 3.31 -19.61
N PHE A 383 4.53 2.73 -18.54
CA PHE A 383 3.91 3.49 -17.43
C PHE A 383 4.90 4.36 -16.67
N LEU A 384 6.18 4.02 -16.64
CA LEU A 384 7.20 4.86 -16.00
C LEU A 384 7.40 6.20 -16.69
N LEU A 385 7.21 6.29 -18.01
CA LEU A 385 7.40 7.54 -18.74
C LEU A 385 6.40 8.63 -18.29
N PRO A 386 5.07 8.42 -18.36
CA PRO A 386 4.13 9.39 -17.82
C PRO A 386 4.25 9.58 -16.30
N GLN A 387 4.67 8.57 -15.53
CA GLN A 387 4.98 8.71 -14.12
C GLN A 387 6.10 9.73 -13.89
N MET A 388 7.20 9.63 -14.64
CA MET A 388 8.32 10.58 -14.56
C MET A 388 7.88 11.99 -14.93
N VAL A 389 7.12 12.14 -16.03
CA VAL A 389 6.60 13.46 -16.47
C VAL A 389 5.70 14.07 -15.38
N ALA A 390 4.74 13.30 -14.87
CA ALA A 390 3.84 13.76 -13.82
C ALA A 390 4.60 14.13 -12.54
N GLY A 391 5.59 13.32 -12.15
CA GLY A 391 6.44 13.57 -11.00
C GLY A 391 7.32 14.83 -11.15
N VAL A 392 7.88 15.08 -12.34
CA VAL A 392 8.65 16.31 -12.63
C VAL A 392 7.75 17.54 -12.58
N VAL A 393 6.55 17.45 -13.15
CA VAL A 393 5.56 18.56 -13.09
C VAL A 393 5.17 18.86 -11.65
N ALA A 394 4.86 17.84 -10.85
CA ALA A 394 4.51 17.97 -9.43
C ALA A 394 5.70 18.40 -8.56
N GLY A 395 6.93 18.08 -9.00
CA GLY A 395 8.19 18.41 -8.32
C GLY A 395 8.61 19.87 -8.43
N ARG A 396 7.94 20.68 -9.25
CA ARG A 396 8.23 22.12 -9.38
C ARG A 396 7.90 22.86 -8.09
N ASP A 397 8.66 23.92 -7.78
CA ASP A 397 8.47 24.74 -6.59
C ASP A 397 7.21 25.63 -6.71
N ARG A 398 6.05 25.00 -6.65
CA ARG A 398 4.74 25.67 -6.71
C ARG A 398 3.76 24.97 -5.78
N THR A 399 3.00 25.75 -5.01
CA THR A 399 1.93 25.23 -4.15
C THR A 399 0.56 25.35 -4.86
N ILE A 400 -0.42 24.58 -4.38
CA ILE A 400 -1.79 24.66 -4.88
C ILE A 400 -2.42 26.04 -4.65
N GLU A 401 -1.99 26.73 -3.60
CA GLU A 401 -2.42 28.09 -3.26
C GLU A 401 -1.83 29.12 -4.23
N ASP A 402 -0.58 28.93 -4.69
CA ASP A 402 0.04 29.80 -5.70
C ASP A 402 -0.69 29.68 -7.05
N GLU A 403 -1.05 28.45 -7.43
CA GLU A 403 -1.81 28.21 -8.66
C GLU A 403 -3.23 28.82 -8.61
N ALA A 404 -3.86 28.83 -7.43
CA ALA A 404 -5.15 29.47 -7.27
C ALA A 404 -5.06 30.98 -7.47
N ARG A 405 -4.06 31.63 -6.85
CA ARG A 405 -3.83 33.11 -6.95
C ARG A 405 -3.47 33.57 -8.38
N MET A 406 -2.86 32.74 -9.20
CA MET A 406 -2.52 33.10 -10.58
C MET A 406 -3.71 33.01 -11.55
N ARG A 407 -4.85 32.53 -11.09
CA ARG A 407 -6.06 32.34 -11.90
C ARG A 407 -7.18 33.33 -11.57
N ASP A 408 -7.11 33.90 -10.37
CA ASP A 408 -7.95 35.03 -9.95
C ASP A 408 -7.33 36.38 -10.45
#